data_6748cbfeea236ee997506f1da538ff59
#
_entry.id   6748cbfeea236ee997506f1da538ff59
#
_cell.length_a   1.000
_cell.length_b   1.000
_cell.length_c   1.000
_cell.angle_alpha   90.00
_cell.angle_beta   90.00
_cell.angle_gamma   90.00
#
_symmetry.space_group_name_H-M   'P 1'
#
loop_
_entity.id
_entity.type
_entity.pdbx_description
1 polymer ?
#
loop_
_entity_poly.entity_id
_entity_poly.type
_entity_poly.pdbx_seq_one_letter_code
_entity_poly.pdbx_strand_id
1 'polypeptide(L)'
;ELLQEALRYGKPDVIAWYENPYLKKVRQLYAGQYSTAFDMNELPAKYLKQFPELKGIPIEYQDHHYTHAASGYYTSGYVNAAVVVIDSIGEWETLTIWQGSGGKLSRVYSQGYPHSFGLFYSAMTQRLGLKAQEDEYILMGMAAYGDADRKYNGITLKNAIMKELGIQTHSNKLHTFKKNLHRGCNWLLPELHTEQDMFDLAAATQEIYEVMLDRVIKLAKERVSFTENLVMMGGCALNCTANSMITSKYGFKDIWIMPNPGDAGSSIGVAQKYNSTSWNLNWQSPYLGHNIEGDYPVEKSLKALLDGEIIGIANGRAEFGPRALGNRTLTADPRGPLIKDKMNEIKRRQKFRPFAPMILEEDVHDYFEMPENVTQSPYMQFVAKCKHPKDFPAIVHIDGTSRVQTVNQLQHPDLYILLSRFKEETGCPMLVNTSLNIKGKPIVNDEHDAIEFSKHYNVKVFTSD
;
A
#
# COMPACT_ATOMS: atom_id res chain seq x y z
N GLU A 1 -7.91 22.61 -1.94
CA GLU A 1 -6.44 22.69 -2.17
C GLU A 1 -6.03 22.01 -3.48
N LEU A 2 -6.22 20.68 -3.64
CA LEU A 2 -5.82 19.93 -4.86
C LEU A 2 -6.43 20.51 -6.13
N LEU A 3 -7.71 20.90 -6.10
CA LEU A 3 -8.37 21.50 -7.25
C LEU A 3 -7.81 22.89 -7.55
N GLN A 4 -7.55 23.70 -6.53
CA GLN A 4 -6.95 25.03 -6.68
C GLN A 4 -5.55 24.93 -7.29
N GLU A 5 -4.77 23.93 -6.87
CA GLU A 5 -3.47 23.67 -7.46
C GLU A 5 -3.60 23.25 -8.94
N ALA A 6 -4.52 22.35 -9.25
CA ALA A 6 -4.76 21.93 -10.63
C ALA A 6 -5.18 23.11 -11.54
N LEU A 7 -5.98 24.04 -11.04
CA LEU A 7 -6.43 25.23 -11.80
C LEU A 7 -5.30 26.23 -12.11
N ARG A 8 -4.15 26.14 -11.42
CA ARG A 8 -2.96 26.95 -11.78
C ARG A 8 -2.40 26.57 -13.17
N TYR A 9 -2.61 25.33 -13.57
CA TYR A 9 -2.17 24.83 -14.89
C TYR A 9 -3.14 25.17 -16.03
N GLY A 10 -4.33 25.69 -15.71
CA GLY A 10 -5.34 26.11 -16.67
C GLY A 10 -6.73 25.56 -16.35
N LYS A 11 -7.72 26.01 -17.12
CA LYS A 11 -9.08 25.49 -17.03
C LYS A 11 -9.15 24.14 -17.76
N PRO A 12 -9.63 23.06 -17.11
CA PRO A 12 -9.71 21.76 -17.76
C PRO A 12 -10.84 21.72 -18.81
N ASP A 13 -10.65 20.94 -19.87
CA ASP A 13 -11.67 20.66 -20.88
C ASP A 13 -12.63 19.56 -20.45
N VAL A 14 -12.18 18.65 -19.57
CA VAL A 14 -12.94 17.53 -19.06
C VAL A 14 -12.52 17.19 -17.62
N ILE A 15 -13.46 16.73 -16.83
CA ILE A 15 -13.22 16.14 -15.50
C ILE A 15 -13.37 14.63 -15.62
N ALA A 16 -12.29 13.91 -15.54
CA ALA A 16 -12.28 12.46 -15.59
C ALA A 16 -12.39 11.88 -14.17
N TRP A 17 -13.35 10.99 -13.95
CA TRP A 17 -13.63 10.40 -12.65
C TRP A 17 -13.37 8.89 -12.65
N TYR A 18 -12.75 8.37 -11.62
CA TYR A 18 -12.20 7.01 -11.52
C TYR A 18 -13.23 5.90 -11.28
N GLU A 19 -14.51 6.21 -11.08
CA GLU A 19 -15.60 5.23 -10.92
C GLU A 19 -16.90 5.74 -11.56
N ASN A 20 -17.81 4.82 -11.88
CA ASN A 20 -19.16 5.16 -12.31
C ASN A 20 -20.10 5.25 -11.08
N PRO A 21 -20.47 6.46 -10.61
CA PRO A 21 -21.25 6.63 -9.41
C PRO A 21 -22.66 6.05 -9.52
N TYR A 22 -23.23 5.97 -10.71
CA TYR A 22 -24.58 5.43 -10.93
C TYR A 22 -24.58 3.89 -10.79
N LEU A 23 -23.58 3.20 -11.32
CA LEU A 23 -23.42 1.77 -11.10
C LEU A 23 -23.16 1.45 -9.63
N LYS A 24 -22.37 2.27 -8.94
CA LYS A 24 -22.17 2.19 -7.49
C LYS A 24 -23.50 2.32 -6.72
N LYS A 25 -24.37 3.27 -7.10
CA LYS A 25 -25.71 3.43 -6.49
C LYS A 25 -26.58 2.19 -6.72
N VAL A 26 -26.58 1.61 -7.91
CA VAL A 26 -27.32 0.35 -8.20
C VAL A 26 -26.83 -0.78 -7.30
N ARG A 27 -25.50 -0.96 -7.14
CA ARG A 27 -24.95 -1.95 -6.20
C ARG A 27 -25.35 -1.67 -4.75
N GLN A 28 -25.34 -0.41 -4.31
CA GLN A 28 -25.78 -0.02 -2.96
C GLN A 28 -27.26 -0.40 -2.71
N LEU A 29 -28.13 -0.20 -3.69
CA LEU A 29 -29.53 -0.67 -3.64
C LEU A 29 -29.60 -2.19 -3.51
N TYR A 30 -28.87 -2.93 -4.33
CA TYR A 30 -28.78 -4.39 -4.27
C TYR A 30 -28.28 -4.89 -2.90
N ALA A 31 -27.33 -4.17 -2.30
CA ALA A 31 -26.76 -4.48 -0.98
C ALA A 31 -27.67 -4.06 0.20
N GLY A 32 -28.84 -3.49 -0.06
CA GLY A 32 -29.76 -3.00 0.98
C GLY A 32 -29.29 -1.73 1.70
N GLN A 33 -28.42 -0.95 1.07
CA GLN A 33 -27.87 0.32 1.60
C GLN A 33 -28.71 1.49 1.11
N TYR A 34 -30.02 1.48 1.39
CA TYR A 34 -30.97 2.42 0.81
C TYR A 34 -30.66 3.89 1.11
N SER A 35 -30.27 4.22 2.35
CA SER A 35 -29.92 5.60 2.73
C SER A 35 -28.78 6.16 1.90
N THR A 36 -27.70 5.38 1.74
CA THR A 36 -26.53 5.75 0.94
C THR A 36 -26.86 5.76 -0.56
N ALA A 37 -27.64 4.79 -1.02
CA ALA A 37 -28.01 4.70 -2.44
C ALA A 37 -28.83 5.90 -2.90
N PHE A 38 -29.72 6.42 -2.06
CA PHE A 38 -30.56 7.60 -2.35
C PHE A 38 -29.89 8.94 -1.98
N ASP A 39 -28.74 8.92 -1.29
CA ASP A 39 -28.00 10.17 -1.03
C ASP A 39 -27.28 10.64 -2.31
N MET A 40 -27.91 11.62 -2.96
CA MET A 40 -27.38 12.21 -4.18
C MET A 40 -26.26 13.24 -3.93
N ASN A 41 -25.94 13.56 -2.66
CA ASN A 41 -24.88 14.53 -2.34
C ASN A 41 -23.48 13.95 -2.56
N GLU A 42 -23.36 12.62 -2.53
CA GLU A 42 -22.11 11.91 -2.84
C GLU A 42 -21.76 11.88 -4.35
N LEU A 43 -22.67 12.35 -5.24
CA LEU A 43 -22.35 12.37 -6.66
C LEU A 43 -21.29 13.42 -6.98
N PRO A 44 -20.25 13.06 -7.78
CA PRO A 44 -19.20 13.99 -8.20
C PRO A 44 -19.76 15.28 -8.78
N ALA A 45 -20.78 15.19 -9.60
CA ALA A 45 -21.45 16.34 -10.21
C ALA A 45 -22.03 17.34 -9.17
N LYS A 46 -22.47 16.87 -7.99
CA LYS A 46 -22.93 17.76 -6.91
C LYS A 46 -21.78 18.37 -6.13
N TYR A 47 -20.78 17.55 -5.81
CA TYR A 47 -19.56 18.03 -5.15
C TYR A 47 -18.88 19.12 -5.97
N LEU A 48 -18.69 18.90 -7.26
CA LEU A 48 -18.00 19.83 -8.16
C LEU A 48 -18.79 21.13 -8.41
N LYS A 49 -20.11 21.16 -8.19
CA LYS A 49 -20.91 22.39 -8.31
C LYS A 49 -20.51 23.50 -7.34
N GLN A 50 -19.86 23.17 -6.23
CA GLN A 50 -19.34 24.19 -5.29
C GLN A 50 -18.13 24.96 -5.81
N PHE A 51 -17.56 24.55 -6.96
CA PHE A 51 -16.46 25.21 -7.62
C PHE A 51 -16.93 25.92 -8.89
N PRO A 52 -17.15 27.25 -8.82
CA PRO A 52 -17.66 28.02 -9.98
C PRO A 52 -16.80 27.89 -11.23
N GLU A 53 -15.49 27.71 -11.06
CA GLU A 53 -14.48 27.58 -12.12
C GLU A 53 -14.74 26.36 -13.01
N LEU A 54 -15.33 25.31 -12.45
CA LEU A 54 -15.64 24.05 -13.12
C LEU A 54 -17.04 24.03 -13.75
N LYS A 55 -17.80 25.13 -13.67
CA LYS A 55 -19.13 25.19 -14.24
C LYS A 55 -19.11 24.95 -15.75
N GLY A 56 -19.92 23.99 -16.18
CA GLY A 56 -20.08 23.64 -17.60
C GLY A 56 -19.02 22.70 -18.16
N ILE A 57 -18.05 22.28 -17.34
CA ILE A 57 -17.08 21.27 -17.77
C ILE A 57 -17.72 19.87 -17.69
N PRO A 58 -17.64 19.05 -18.74
CA PRO A 58 -18.19 17.71 -18.75
C PRO A 58 -17.46 16.80 -17.76
N ILE A 59 -18.21 15.88 -17.12
CA ILE A 59 -17.66 14.85 -16.24
C ILE A 59 -17.78 13.51 -16.97
N GLU A 60 -16.65 12.84 -17.19
CA GLU A 60 -16.59 11.50 -17.76
C GLU A 60 -16.24 10.48 -16.68
N TYR A 61 -17.03 9.40 -16.60
CA TYR A 61 -16.83 8.32 -15.67
C TYR A 61 -16.09 7.16 -16.32
N GLN A 62 -15.14 6.58 -15.62
CA GLN A 62 -14.41 5.38 -16.01
C GLN A 62 -14.83 4.20 -15.13
N ASP A 63 -14.58 2.96 -15.59
CA ASP A 63 -14.70 1.75 -14.78
C ASP A 63 -13.61 1.73 -13.69
N HIS A 64 -13.97 1.52 -12.44
CA HIS A 64 -13.06 1.58 -11.29
C HIS A 64 -11.87 0.61 -11.45
N HIS A 65 -12.16 -0.66 -11.73
CA HIS A 65 -11.09 -1.64 -11.91
C HIS A 65 -10.25 -1.41 -13.18
N TYR A 66 -10.83 -0.81 -14.21
CA TYR A 66 -10.05 -0.37 -15.37
C TYR A 66 -9.05 0.73 -14.99
N THR A 67 -9.45 1.70 -14.17
CA THR A 67 -8.55 2.79 -13.78
C THR A 67 -7.38 2.29 -12.94
N HIS A 68 -7.60 1.33 -12.03
CA HIS A 68 -6.52 0.64 -11.34
C HIS A 68 -5.60 -0.09 -12.32
N ALA A 69 -6.16 -0.92 -13.21
CA ALA A 69 -5.38 -1.67 -14.18
C ALA A 69 -4.55 -0.75 -15.08
N ALA A 70 -5.14 0.35 -15.52
CA ALA A 70 -4.48 1.36 -16.35
C ALA A 70 -3.33 2.06 -15.60
N SER A 71 -3.55 2.45 -14.33
CA SER A 71 -2.51 3.05 -13.50
C SER A 71 -1.30 2.14 -13.39
N GLY A 72 -1.52 0.86 -13.07
CA GLY A 72 -0.42 -0.10 -12.93
C GLY A 72 0.27 -0.42 -14.26
N TYR A 73 -0.50 -0.73 -15.30
CA TYR A 73 0.05 -1.16 -16.58
C TYR A 73 0.85 -0.05 -17.27
N TYR A 74 0.29 1.15 -17.35
CA TYR A 74 0.94 2.24 -18.08
C TYR A 74 2.13 2.86 -17.34
N THR A 75 2.24 2.65 -16.03
CA THR A 75 3.43 3.04 -15.24
C THR A 75 4.49 1.94 -15.16
N SER A 76 4.15 0.69 -15.48
CA SER A 76 5.08 -0.45 -15.38
C SER A 76 6.20 -0.45 -16.43
N GLY A 77 5.97 0.19 -17.56
CA GLY A 77 6.87 0.12 -18.73
C GLY A 77 6.80 -1.21 -19.50
N TYR A 78 6.00 -2.19 -19.06
CA TYR A 78 5.90 -3.49 -19.71
C TYR A 78 5.08 -3.40 -21.01
N VAL A 79 5.63 -3.90 -22.11
CA VAL A 79 4.87 -4.07 -23.36
C VAL A 79 3.76 -5.10 -23.20
N ASN A 80 4.08 -6.20 -22.52
CA ASN A 80 3.14 -7.27 -22.22
C ASN A 80 3.13 -7.55 -20.72
N ALA A 81 1.94 -7.65 -20.11
CA ALA A 81 1.79 -7.96 -18.69
C ALA A 81 0.45 -8.66 -18.41
N ALA A 82 0.44 -9.54 -17.40
CA ALA A 82 -0.78 -9.89 -16.70
C ALA A 82 -1.03 -8.82 -15.62
N VAL A 83 -2.20 -8.20 -15.62
CA VAL A 83 -2.54 -7.16 -14.64
C VAL A 83 -3.64 -7.69 -13.73
N VAL A 84 -3.37 -7.74 -12.44
CA VAL A 84 -4.28 -8.22 -11.41
C VAL A 84 -4.71 -7.03 -10.55
N VAL A 85 -6.01 -6.80 -10.45
CA VAL A 85 -6.60 -5.79 -9.57
C VAL A 85 -7.40 -6.50 -8.49
N ILE A 86 -7.03 -6.31 -7.23
CA ILE A 86 -7.77 -6.84 -6.06
C ILE A 86 -8.08 -5.69 -5.13
N ASP A 87 -9.36 -5.43 -4.94
CA ASP A 87 -9.82 -4.35 -4.10
C ASP A 87 -10.96 -4.79 -3.16
N SER A 88 -11.39 -3.89 -2.29
CA SER A 88 -12.56 -4.13 -1.45
C SER A 88 -13.79 -4.25 -2.31
N ILE A 89 -14.09 -3.21 -3.09
CA ILE A 89 -15.23 -3.18 -4.00
C ILE A 89 -15.20 -1.91 -4.86
N GLY A 90 -15.17 -2.07 -6.17
CA GLY A 90 -15.43 -0.99 -7.11
C GLY A 90 -16.93 -0.72 -7.28
N GLU A 91 -17.42 -0.57 -8.49
CA GLU A 91 -18.87 -0.54 -8.72
C GLU A 91 -19.51 -1.88 -8.34
N TRP A 92 -19.04 -2.97 -8.99
CA TRP A 92 -19.43 -4.36 -8.74
C TRP A 92 -18.25 -5.29 -8.55
N GLU A 93 -17.16 -5.00 -9.28
CA GLU A 93 -15.95 -5.81 -9.29
C GLU A 93 -15.22 -5.71 -7.96
N THR A 94 -14.66 -6.83 -7.55
CA THR A 94 -13.80 -6.98 -6.36
C THR A 94 -12.43 -7.56 -6.73
N LEU A 95 -12.38 -8.21 -7.90
CA LEU A 95 -11.17 -8.76 -8.49
C LEU A 95 -11.34 -8.80 -10.02
N THR A 96 -10.35 -8.31 -10.73
CA THR A 96 -10.25 -8.42 -12.18
C THR A 96 -8.85 -8.82 -12.63
N ILE A 97 -8.77 -9.55 -13.75
CA ILE A 97 -7.51 -9.86 -14.41
C ILE A 97 -7.59 -9.32 -15.84
N TRP A 98 -6.53 -8.63 -16.24
CA TRP A 98 -6.41 -8.01 -17.55
C TRP A 98 -5.16 -8.50 -18.26
N GLN A 99 -5.27 -8.56 -19.57
CA GLN A 99 -4.16 -8.71 -20.48
C GLN A 99 -3.73 -7.33 -20.95
N GLY A 100 -2.50 -6.93 -20.63
CA GLY A 100 -1.84 -5.77 -21.21
C GLY A 100 -0.99 -6.23 -22.39
N SER A 101 -1.15 -5.61 -23.57
CA SER A 101 -0.33 -5.90 -24.74
C SER A 101 -0.29 -4.72 -25.69
N GLY A 102 0.93 -4.22 -26.01
CA GLY A 102 1.15 -3.14 -26.96
C GLY A 102 0.35 -1.88 -26.65
N GLY A 103 0.21 -1.52 -25.37
CA GLY A 103 -0.53 -0.35 -24.93
C GLY A 103 -2.05 -0.54 -24.82
N LYS A 104 -2.56 -1.75 -25.00
CA LYS A 104 -3.99 -2.06 -24.86
C LYS A 104 -4.23 -2.94 -23.65
N LEU A 105 -5.32 -2.66 -22.92
CA LEU A 105 -5.82 -3.46 -21.81
C LEU A 105 -7.12 -4.17 -22.21
N SER A 106 -7.17 -5.48 -22.00
CA SER A 106 -8.35 -6.31 -22.24
C SER A 106 -8.66 -7.15 -21.01
N ARG A 107 -9.87 -7.03 -20.44
CA ARG A 107 -10.30 -7.80 -19.27
C ARG A 107 -10.53 -9.25 -19.67
N VAL A 108 -9.83 -10.17 -18.98
CA VAL A 108 -9.92 -11.63 -19.24
C VAL A 108 -10.62 -12.39 -18.12
N TYR A 109 -10.79 -11.76 -16.96
CA TYR A 109 -11.52 -12.34 -15.83
C TYR A 109 -12.13 -11.24 -14.95
N SER A 110 -13.26 -11.51 -14.33
CA SER A 110 -13.92 -10.66 -13.34
C SER A 110 -14.60 -11.49 -12.27
N GLN A 111 -14.46 -11.10 -11.01
CA GLN A 111 -15.24 -11.55 -9.87
C GLN A 111 -15.85 -10.33 -9.20
N GLY A 112 -17.11 -10.42 -8.83
CA GLY A 112 -17.85 -9.30 -8.26
C GLY A 112 -18.41 -9.58 -6.86
N TYR A 113 -18.98 -8.53 -6.31
CA TYR A 113 -19.69 -8.53 -5.02
C TYR A 113 -20.75 -9.66 -4.95
N PRO A 114 -20.88 -10.38 -3.80
CA PRO A 114 -20.24 -10.11 -2.51
C PRO A 114 -18.89 -10.82 -2.30
N HIS A 115 -18.31 -11.43 -3.31
CA HIS A 115 -17.11 -12.25 -3.21
C HIS A 115 -15.85 -11.37 -3.28
N SER A 116 -15.43 -10.83 -2.13
CA SER A 116 -14.31 -9.90 -2.05
C SER A 116 -13.26 -10.33 -1.02
N PHE A 117 -12.01 -10.41 -1.46
CA PHE A 117 -10.86 -10.67 -0.60
C PHE A 117 -10.52 -9.43 0.24
N GLY A 118 -10.66 -8.22 -0.34
CA GLY A 118 -10.48 -6.97 0.38
C GLY A 118 -11.51 -6.79 1.48
N LEU A 119 -12.82 -7.03 1.21
CA LEU A 119 -13.85 -6.98 2.25
C LEU A 119 -13.63 -8.05 3.33
N PHE A 120 -13.13 -9.24 2.97
CA PHE A 120 -12.75 -10.25 3.97
C PHE A 120 -11.68 -9.70 4.92
N TYR A 121 -10.60 -9.15 4.37
CA TYR A 121 -9.49 -8.63 5.17
C TYR A 121 -9.94 -7.45 6.05
N SER A 122 -10.71 -6.51 5.50
CA SER A 122 -11.27 -5.37 6.25
C SER A 122 -12.27 -5.80 7.33
N ALA A 123 -13.12 -6.80 7.06
CA ALA A 123 -14.05 -7.33 8.05
C ALA A 123 -13.31 -8.01 9.23
N MET A 124 -12.23 -8.72 8.94
CA MET A 124 -11.37 -9.29 9.98
C MET A 124 -10.60 -8.21 10.74
N THR A 125 -10.15 -7.16 10.08
CA THR A 125 -9.56 -5.97 10.74
C THR A 125 -10.54 -5.37 11.76
N GLN A 126 -11.80 -5.21 11.38
CA GLN A 126 -12.84 -4.76 12.31
C GLN A 126 -13.08 -5.76 13.45
N ARG A 127 -13.06 -7.06 13.17
CA ARG A 127 -13.23 -8.13 14.18
C ARG A 127 -12.13 -8.09 15.26
N LEU A 128 -10.94 -7.61 14.91
CA LEU A 128 -9.83 -7.39 15.85
C LEU A 128 -9.95 -6.08 16.65
N GLY A 129 -11.05 -5.34 16.51
CA GLY A 129 -11.24 -4.04 17.17
C GLY A 129 -10.47 -2.89 16.53
N LEU A 130 -9.99 -3.08 15.31
CA LEU A 130 -9.27 -2.09 14.51
C LEU A 130 -10.22 -1.38 13.53
N LYS A 131 -9.79 -0.28 12.93
CA LYS A 131 -10.58 0.49 11.97
C LYS A 131 -10.46 -0.13 10.58
N ALA A 132 -11.58 -0.69 10.08
CA ALA A 132 -11.65 -1.23 8.73
C ALA A 132 -11.35 -0.15 7.68
N GLN A 133 -10.66 -0.53 6.60
CA GLN A 133 -10.19 0.32 5.49
C GLN A 133 -9.09 1.34 5.87
N GLU A 134 -8.54 1.24 7.09
CA GLU A 134 -7.43 2.08 7.53
C GLU A 134 -6.34 1.30 8.26
N ASP A 135 -6.70 0.31 9.09
CA ASP A 135 -5.77 -0.38 10.00
C ASP A 135 -5.39 -1.80 9.51
N GLU A 136 -5.68 -2.19 8.26
CA GLU A 136 -5.33 -3.50 7.70
C GLU A 136 -3.84 -3.82 7.83
N TYR A 137 -2.99 -2.80 7.74
CA TYR A 137 -1.55 -2.94 7.93
C TYR A 137 -1.17 -3.29 9.38
N ILE A 138 -2.03 -2.97 10.38
CA ILE A 138 -1.83 -3.39 11.78
C ILE A 138 -2.14 -4.88 11.90
N LEU A 139 -3.27 -5.36 11.34
CA LEU A 139 -3.59 -6.77 11.28
C LEU A 139 -2.45 -7.57 10.64
N MET A 140 -1.93 -7.12 9.49
CA MET A 140 -0.78 -7.74 8.81
C MET A 140 0.45 -7.86 9.75
N GLY A 141 0.73 -6.81 10.54
CA GLY A 141 1.81 -6.85 11.53
C GLY A 141 1.49 -7.75 12.73
N MET A 142 0.25 -7.86 13.17
CA MET A 142 -0.17 -8.75 14.26
C MET A 142 -0.03 -10.23 13.87
N ALA A 143 -0.18 -10.56 12.60
CA ALA A 143 -0.20 -11.94 12.11
C ALA A 143 1.06 -12.74 12.49
N ALA A 144 2.22 -12.10 12.55
CA ALA A 144 3.47 -12.77 12.92
C ALA A 144 3.59 -13.15 14.41
N TYR A 145 2.68 -12.64 15.26
CA TYR A 145 2.63 -13.00 16.70
C TYR A 145 1.65 -14.14 17.00
N GLY A 146 0.87 -14.59 16.01
CA GLY A 146 -0.18 -15.58 16.19
C GLY A 146 0.13 -16.94 15.58
N ASP A 147 -0.72 -17.91 15.90
CA ASP A 147 -0.72 -19.28 15.38
C ASP A 147 -2.02 -19.56 14.60
N ALA A 148 -1.94 -19.57 13.28
CA ALA A 148 -3.06 -19.88 12.39
C ALA A 148 -3.55 -21.34 12.50
N ASP A 149 -2.67 -22.24 12.90
CA ASP A 149 -2.95 -23.68 13.06
C ASP A 149 -3.41 -24.06 14.47
N ARG A 150 -3.48 -23.10 15.39
CA ARG A 150 -4.08 -23.28 16.71
C ARG A 150 -5.38 -24.04 16.60
N LYS A 151 -5.56 -25.03 17.47
CA LYS A 151 -6.79 -25.84 17.49
C LYS A 151 -7.95 -25.07 18.13
N TYR A 152 -9.06 -25.06 17.41
CA TYR A 152 -10.34 -24.54 17.83
C TYR A 152 -11.44 -25.55 17.52
N ASN A 153 -12.10 -26.10 18.59
CA ASN A 153 -13.12 -27.13 18.45
C ASN A 153 -12.73 -28.32 17.54
N GLY A 154 -11.48 -28.79 17.67
CA GLY A 154 -10.96 -29.97 16.96
C GLY A 154 -10.43 -29.72 15.53
N ILE A 155 -10.60 -28.51 14.99
CA ILE A 155 -10.06 -28.09 13.67
C ILE A 155 -9.08 -26.93 13.84
N THR A 156 -8.32 -26.57 12.79
CA THR A 156 -7.46 -25.37 12.86
C THR A 156 -8.30 -24.10 12.85
N LEU A 157 -7.81 -23.04 13.48
CA LEU A 157 -8.50 -21.74 13.53
C LEU A 157 -8.83 -21.22 12.14
N LYS A 158 -7.90 -21.31 11.19
CA LYS A 158 -8.15 -20.92 9.79
C LYS A 158 -9.33 -21.70 9.16
N ASN A 159 -9.43 -23.02 9.43
CA ASN A 159 -10.53 -23.83 8.94
C ASN A 159 -11.87 -23.47 9.63
N ALA A 160 -11.83 -23.09 10.90
CA ALA A 160 -13.01 -22.62 11.62
C ALA A 160 -13.52 -21.29 11.01
N ILE A 161 -12.63 -20.33 10.77
CA ILE A 161 -12.97 -19.07 10.10
C ILE A 161 -13.57 -19.34 8.71
N MET A 162 -12.92 -20.16 7.89
CA MET A 162 -13.41 -20.49 6.54
C MET A 162 -14.79 -21.12 6.59
N LYS A 163 -15.03 -22.03 7.54
CA LYS A 163 -16.34 -22.70 7.73
C LYS A 163 -17.42 -21.71 8.13
N GLU A 164 -17.18 -20.88 9.14
CA GLU A 164 -18.15 -19.91 9.67
C GLU A 164 -18.52 -18.84 8.64
N LEU A 165 -17.54 -18.33 7.90
CA LEU A 165 -17.77 -17.37 6.81
C LEU A 165 -18.34 -18.03 5.55
N GLY A 166 -18.34 -19.38 5.49
CA GLY A 166 -18.77 -20.13 4.32
C GLY A 166 -17.88 -19.87 3.12
N ILE A 167 -16.57 -19.77 3.35
CA ILE A 167 -15.59 -19.64 2.27
C ILE A 167 -15.48 -20.99 1.56
N GLN A 168 -15.85 -20.98 0.28
CA GLN A 168 -15.84 -22.19 -0.54
C GLN A 168 -14.68 -22.15 -1.53
N THR A 169 -13.95 -23.25 -1.54
CA THR A 169 -12.88 -23.49 -2.48
C THR A 169 -13.38 -24.40 -3.57
N HIS A 170 -13.55 -23.89 -4.79
CA HIS A 170 -13.92 -24.69 -5.94
C HIS A 170 -12.66 -25.14 -6.69
N SER A 171 -12.64 -26.37 -7.22
CA SER A 171 -11.45 -26.94 -7.88
C SER A 171 -10.91 -26.09 -9.05
N ASN A 172 -11.79 -25.41 -9.77
CA ASN A 172 -11.45 -24.61 -10.96
C ASN A 172 -11.89 -23.13 -10.87
N LYS A 173 -12.24 -22.66 -9.68
CA LYS A 173 -12.69 -21.27 -9.47
C LYS A 173 -11.99 -20.64 -8.26
N LEU A 174 -11.99 -19.33 -8.21
CA LEU A 174 -11.56 -18.59 -7.05
C LEU A 174 -12.49 -18.82 -5.86
N HIS A 175 -12.03 -18.46 -4.68
CA HIS A 175 -12.81 -18.55 -3.46
C HIS A 175 -14.08 -17.69 -3.55
N THR A 176 -15.19 -18.24 -3.05
CA THR A 176 -16.46 -17.55 -2.93
C THR A 176 -16.90 -17.52 -1.46
N PHE A 177 -17.69 -16.53 -1.10
CA PHE A 177 -18.16 -16.30 0.26
C PHE A 177 -19.69 -16.50 0.31
N LYS A 178 -20.18 -17.28 1.27
CA LYS A 178 -21.63 -17.39 1.53
C LYS A 178 -22.14 -16.21 2.35
N LYS A 179 -21.28 -15.63 3.19
CA LYS A 179 -21.63 -14.48 4.01
C LYS A 179 -21.21 -13.19 3.31
N ASN A 180 -22.06 -12.17 3.38
CA ASN A 180 -21.71 -10.84 2.93
C ASN A 180 -20.94 -10.11 4.02
N LEU A 181 -19.69 -9.79 3.78
CA LEU A 181 -18.77 -9.19 4.75
C LEU A 181 -18.72 -7.66 4.71
N HIS A 182 -19.56 -7.03 3.89
CA HIS A 182 -19.58 -5.57 3.75
C HIS A 182 -19.90 -4.83 5.08
N ARG A 183 -20.64 -5.48 6.01
CA ARG A 183 -20.96 -4.95 7.33
C ARG A 183 -20.01 -5.46 8.43
N GLY A 184 -18.90 -6.06 8.06
CA GLY A 184 -17.96 -6.68 8.99
C GLY A 184 -18.39 -8.07 9.47
N CYS A 185 -17.64 -8.62 10.42
CA CYS A 185 -17.88 -9.95 11.00
C CYS A 185 -17.63 -10.02 12.51
N ASN A 186 -17.99 -8.98 13.28
CA ASN A 186 -17.80 -8.94 14.73
C ASN A 186 -18.45 -10.10 15.50
N TRP A 187 -19.44 -10.75 14.88
CA TRP A 187 -20.10 -11.95 15.36
C TRP A 187 -19.26 -13.24 15.22
N LEU A 188 -18.15 -13.18 14.47
CA LEU A 188 -17.31 -14.35 14.20
C LEU A 188 -16.52 -14.75 15.45
N LEU A 189 -16.70 -16.02 15.93
CA LEU A 189 -16.00 -16.60 17.06
C LEU A 189 -15.91 -15.63 18.26
N PRO A 190 -17.06 -15.21 18.83
CA PRO A 190 -17.12 -14.11 19.80
C PRO A 190 -16.40 -14.41 21.11
N GLU A 191 -16.19 -15.69 21.43
CA GLU A 191 -15.44 -16.16 22.61
C GLU A 191 -13.94 -15.91 22.52
N LEU A 192 -13.39 -15.67 21.33
CA LEU A 192 -11.99 -15.31 21.13
C LEU A 192 -11.85 -13.80 21.32
N HIS A 193 -11.29 -13.38 22.48
CA HIS A 193 -11.21 -11.96 22.85
C HIS A 193 -9.95 -11.58 23.64
N THR A 194 -9.07 -12.53 23.95
CA THR A 194 -7.76 -12.22 24.56
C THR A 194 -6.80 -11.62 23.52
N GLU A 195 -5.73 -10.97 23.96
CA GLU A 195 -4.71 -10.42 23.07
C GLU A 195 -4.11 -11.52 22.18
N GLN A 196 -3.81 -12.68 22.73
CA GLN A 196 -3.31 -13.82 21.95
C GLN A 196 -4.34 -14.32 20.93
N ASP A 197 -5.62 -14.35 21.29
CA ASP A 197 -6.69 -14.69 20.33
C ASP A 197 -6.71 -13.72 19.15
N MET A 198 -6.47 -12.42 19.39
CA MET A 198 -6.40 -11.43 18.31
C MET A 198 -5.19 -11.67 17.40
N PHE A 199 -4.04 -12.04 17.95
CA PHE A 199 -2.86 -12.41 17.16
C PHE A 199 -3.12 -13.68 16.35
N ASP A 200 -3.74 -14.70 16.91
CA ASP A 200 -4.05 -15.96 16.21
C ASP A 200 -5.10 -15.76 15.12
N LEU A 201 -6.13 -14.92 15.36
CA LEU A 201 -7.10 -14.52 14.34
C LEU A 201 -6.43 -13.74 13.19
N ALA A 202 -5.46 -12.87 13.52
CA ALA A 202 -4.69 -12.13 12.51
C ALA A 202 -3.84 -13.08 11.66
N ALA A 203 -3.13 -14.03 12.29
CA ALA A 203 -2.34 -15.04 11.58
C ALA A 203 -3.21 -15.90 10.65
N ALA A 204 -4.34 -16.39 11.16
CA ALA A 204 -5.28 -17.18 10.35
C ALA A 204 -5.86 -16.37 9.18
N THR A 205 -6.15 -15.08 9.39
CA THR A 205 -6.62 -14.17 8.33
C THR A 205 -5.58 -14.00 7.24
N GLN A 206 -4.33 -13.75 7.62
CA GLN A 206 -3.23 -13.56 6.67
C GLN A 206 -3.01 -14.83 5.84
N GLU A 207 -2.95 -16.00 6.45
CA GLU A 207 -2.78 -17.26 5.72
C GLU A 207 -3.95 -17.57 4.78
N ILE A 208 -5.19 -17.31 5.19
CA ILE A 208 -6.36 -17.47 4.31
C ILE A 208 -6.22 -16.54 3.10
N TYR A 209 -5.84 -15.28 3.32
CA TYR A 209 -5.63 -14.31 2.25
C TYR A 209 -4.53 -14.76 1.28
N GLU A 210 -3.40 -15.25 1.80
CA GLU A 210 -2.27 -15.73 1.00
C GLU A 210 -2.67 -16.93 0.11
N VAL A 211 -3.45 -17.87 0.64
CA VAL A 211 -4.01 -19.00 -0.15
C VAL A 211 -4.95 -18.49 -1.24
N MET A 212 -5.75 -17.46 -0.96
CA MET A 212 -6.63 -16.84 -1.96
C MET A 212 -5.82 -16.17 -3.06
N LEU A 213 -4.81 -15.37 -2.68
CA LEU A 213 -3.93 -14.66 -3.62
C LEU A 213 -3.16 -15.64 -4.51
N ASP A 214 -2.61 -16.70 -3.94
CA ASP A 214 -1.90 -17.75 -4.70
C ASP A 214 -2.75 -18.29 -5.87
N ARG A 215 -4.04 -18.54 -5.64
CA ARG A 215 -4.96 -18.98 -6.68
C ARG A 215 -5.23 -17.91 -7.73
N VAL A 216 -5.30 -16.66 -7.33
CA VAL A 216 -5.47 -15.54 -8.27
C VAL A 216 -4.26 -15.45 -9.20
N ILE A 217 -3.05 -15.54 -8.66
CA ILE A 217 -1.82 -15.48 -9.47
C ILE A 217 -1.74 -16.66 -10.43
N LYS A 218 -2.09 -17.87 -9.98
CA LYS A 218 -2.20 -19.03 -10.86
C LYS A 218 -3.19 -18.80 -12.00
N LEU A 219 -4.38 -18.32 -11.69
CA LEU A 219 -5.40 -18.00 -12.70
C LEU A 219 -4.92 -16.90 -13.66
N ALA A 220 -4.22 -15.88 -13.16
CA ALA A 220 -3.68 -14.82 -14.00
C ALA A 220 -2.70 -15.40 -15.05
N LYS A 221 -1.81 -16.31 -14.64
CA LYS A 221 -0.90 -16.99 -15.57
C LYS A 221 -1.62 -17.90 -16.56
N GLU A 222 -2.65 -18.61 -16.14
CA GLU A 222 -3.47 -19.45 -17.03
C GLU A 222 -4.20 -18.62 -18.10
N ARG A 223 -4.66 -17.40 -17.74
CA ARG A 223 -5.38 -16.49 -18.63
C ARG A 223 -4.48 -15.66 -19.53
N VAL A 224 -3.28 -15.33 -19.05
CA VAL A 224 -2.29 -14.48 -19.74
C VAL A 224 -0.94 -15.20 -19.75
N SER A 225 -0.87 -16.32 -20.48
CA SER A 225 0.26 -17.27 -20.44
C SER A 225 1.52 -16.79 -21.16
N PHE A 226 1.42 -15.80 -22.06
CA PHE A 226 2.49 -15.39 -22.97
C PHE A 226 3.48 -14.37 -22.38
N THR A 227 3.28 -13.95 -21.14
CA THR A 227 4.15 -12.95 -20.47
C THR A 227 4.70 -13.49 -19.14
N GLU A 228 5.87 -12.99 -18.76
CA GLU A 228 6.50 -13.23 -17.46
C GLU A 228 6.36 -12.02 -16.52
N ASN A 229 5.69 -10.94 -16.98
CA ASN A 229 5.49 -9.72 -16.22
C ASN A 229 4.11 -9.72 -15.54
N LEU A 230 4.10 -9.40 -14.25
CA LEU A 230 2.91 -9.26 -13.44
C LEU A 230 2.79 -7.81 -12.93
N VAL A 231 1.60 -7.24 -13.04
CA VAL A 231 1.25 -5.97 -12.42
C VAL A 231 0.17 -6.21 -11.38
N MET A 232 0.36 -5.69 -10.17
CA MET A 232 -0.62 -5.81 -9.10
C MET A 232 -1.12 -4.44 -8.65
N MET A 233 -2.45 -4.29 -8.58
CA MET A 233 -3.14 -3.06 -8.24
C MET A 233 -4.35 -3.33 -7.33
N GLY A 234 -4.97 -2.26 -6.84
CA GLY A 234 -6.02 -2.27 -5.82
C GLY A 234 -5.44 -2.22 -4.41
N GLY A 235 -6.25 -1.89 -3.41
CA GLY A 235 -5.82 -1.75 -2.02
C GLY A 235 -5.12 -2.99 -1.45
N CYS A 236 -5.48 -4.17 -1.94
CA CYS A 236 -4.87 -5.44 -1.51
C CYS A 236 -3.40 -5.61 -1.95
N ALA A 237 -2.93 -4.88 -2.96
CA ALA A 237 -1.52 -4.89 -3.37
C ALA A 237 -0.59 -4.21 -2.34
N LEU A 238 -1.13 -3.59 -1.29
CA LEU A 238 -0.37 -3.06 -0.15
C LEU A 238 0.05 -4.15 0.87
N ASN A 239 -0.42 -5.39 0.71
CA ASN A 239 -0.02 -6.50 1.57
C ASN A 239 1.36 -7.04 1.16
N CYS A 240 2.40 -6.38 1.67
CA CYS A 240 3.79 -6.71 1.34
C CYS A 240 4.22 -8.12 1.77
N THR A 241 3.61 -8.69 2.79
CA THR A 241 3.86 -10.07 3.23
C THR A 241 3.38 -11.06 2.16
N ALA A 242 2.14 -10.94 1.72
CA ALA A 242 1.61 -11.80 0.67
C ALA A 242 2.30 -11.56 -0.69
N ASN A 243 2.66 -10.31 -1.00
CA ASN A 243 3.41 -10.00 -2.22
C ASN A 243 4.73 -10.77 -2.30
N SER A 244 5.44 -10.90 -1.17
CA SER A 244 6.73 -11.60 -1.12
C SER A 244 6.61 -13.11 -1.37
N MET A 245 5.43 -13.70 -1.19
CA MET A 245 5.19 -15.12 -1.41
C MET A 245 4.84 -15.48 -2.85
N ILE A 246 4.52 -14.50 -3.69
CA ILE A 246 4.11 -14.72 -5.08
C ILE A 246 5.24 -14.49 -6.09
N THR A 247 6.39 -14.01 -5.63
CA THR A 247 7.57 -13.83 -6.46
C THR A 247 8.03 -15.17 -7.02
N SER A 248 8.42 -15.22 -8.29
CA SER A 248 8.82 -16.44 -9.02
C SER A 248 7.74 -17.52 -9.20
N LYS A 249 6.56 -17.39 -8.59
CA LYS A 249 5.50 -18.39 -8.77
C LYS A 249 4.89 -18.34 -10.17
N TYR A 250 4.54 -19.50 -10.66
CA TYR A 250 3.85 -19.69 -11.94
C TYR A 250 4.58 -19.09 -13.15
N GLY A 251 5.90 -18.85 -13.05
CA GLY A 251 6.73 -18.32 -14.13
C GLY A 251 6.60 -16.81 -14.35
N PHE A 252 6.10 -16.07 -13.37
CA PHE A 252 6.31 -14.63 -13.32
C PHE A 252 7.70 -14.33 -12.79
N LYS A 253 8.45 -13.44 -13.48
CA LYS A 253 9.81 -13.04 -13.11
C LYS A 253 9.87 -11.61 -12.62
N ASP A 254 9.10 -10.72 -13.26
CA ASP A 254 9.06 -9.31 -12.91
C ASP A 254 7.68 -8.95 -12.36
N ILE A 255 7.67 -8.27 -11.21
CA ILE A 255 6.44 -7.82 -10.55
C ILE A 255 6.48 -6.31 -10.36
N TRP A 256 5.51 -5.61 -10.95
CA TRP A 256 5.31 -4.19 -10.75
C TRP A 256 4.14 -3.93 -9.81
N ILE A 257 4.43 -3.21 -8.74
CA ILE A 257 3.44 -2.65 -7.81
C ILE A 257 3.79 -1.17 -7.65
N MET A 258 2.97 -0.29 -8.18
CA MET A 258 3.24 1.14 -8.09
C MET A 258 3.14 1.64 -6.63
N PRO A 259 3.72 2.80 -6.30
CA PRO A 259 3.77 3.29 -4.92
C PRO A 259 2.39 3.58 -4.31
N ASN A 260 1.39 3.87 -5.14
CA ASN A 260 0.00 4.08 -4.71
C ASN A 260 -0.95 3.15 -5.48
N PRO A 261 -1.01 1.86 -5.14
CA PRO A 261 -1.83 0.90 -5.88
C PRO A 261 -3.32 0.98 -5.56
N GLY A 262 -3.72 1.69 -4.48
CA GLY A 262 -5.11 1.90 -4.08
C GLY A 262 -5.84 2.99 -4.88
N ASP A 263 -7.04 3.34 -4.45
CA ASP A 263 -7.96 4.26 -5.15
C ASP A 263 -7.34 5.61 -5.51
N ALA A 264 -6.52 6.19 -4.63
CA ALA A 264 -5.89 7.48 -4.89
C ALA A 264 -4.94 7.43 -6.10
N GLY A 265 -4.30 6.27 -6.37
CA GLY A 265 -3.45 6.06 -7.53
C GLY A 265 -4.20 5.89 -8.84
N SER A 266 -5.50 5.60 -8.80
CA SER A 266 -6.36 5.43 -9.98
C SER A 266 -6.49 6.69 -10.83
N SER A 267 -6.21 7.86 -10.28
CA SER A 267 -6.18 9.14 -11.00
C SER A 267 -5.23 9.13 -12.20
N ILE A 268 -4.10 8.45 -12.10
CA ILE A 268 -3.14 8.30 -13.20
C ILE A 268 -3.76 7.49 -14.35
N GLY A 269 -4.42 6.38 -14.03
CA GLY A 269 -5.07 5.54 -15.04
C GLY A 269 -6.25 6.21 -15.74
N VAL A 270 -6.99 7.05 -15.01
CA VAL A 270 -8.05 7.88 -15.60
C VAL A 270 -7.47 8.87 -16.61
N ALA A 271 -6.39 9.56 -16.25
CA ALA A 271 -5.75 10.56 -17.10
C ALA A 271 -5.16 9.96 -18.39
N GLN A 272 -4.72 8.71 -18.34
CA GLN A 272 -4.11 8.04 -19.50
C GLN A 272 -5.03 7.93 -20.71
N LYS A 273 -6.35 7.84 -20.52
CA LYS A 273 -7.33 7.86 -21.63
C LYS A 273 -7.18 9.08 -22.54
N TYR A 274 -6.73 10.19 -21.96
CA TYR A 274 -6.58 11.48 -22.66
C TYR A 274 -5.15 11.74 -23.14
N ASN A 275 -4.21 10.83 -22.83
CA ASN A 275 -2.84 10.93 -23.32
C ASN A 275 -2.74 10.33 -24.74
N SER A 276 -2.72 11.19 -25.74
CA SER A 276 -2.63 10.79 -27.15
C SER A 276 -1.20 10.54 -27.63
N THR A 277 -0.19 10.89 -26.84
CA THR A 277 1.21 10.89 -27.28
C THR A 277 1.95 9.58 -27.05
N SER A 278 1.63 8.88 -25.96
CA SER A 278 2.26 7.61 -25.61
C SER A 278 1.36 6.79 -24.71
N TRP A 279 1.31 5.47 -24.92
CA TRP A 279 0.66 4.56 -23.98
C TRP A 279 1.52 4.35 -22.71
N ASN A 280 2.83 4.47 -22.80
CA ASN A 280 3.74 4.35 -21.65
C ASN A 280 3.92 5.74 -21.02
N LEU A 281 3.58 5.86 -19.73
CA LEU A 281 3.72 7.11 -18.98
C LEU A 281 5.17 7.42 -18.60
N ASN A 282 6.11 6.51 -18.91
CA ASN A 282 7.53 6.68 -18.58
C ASN A 282 7.70 7.09 -17.11
N TRP A 283 7.26 6.22 -16.22
CA TRP A 283 7.29 6.45 -14.77
C TRP A 283 8.69 6.85 -14.28
N GLN A 284 8.80 8.03 -13.69
CA GLN A 284 10.08 8.56 -13.24
C GLN A 284 10.28 8.40 -11.73
N SER A 285 9.26 8.73 -10.94
CA SER A 285 9.44 8.91 -9.52
C SER A 285 8.10 8.93 -8.77
N PRO A 286 8.07 8.51 -7.49
CA PRO A 286 6.89 8.62 -6.64
C PRO A 286 6.70 10.02 -6.04
N TYR A 287 7.60 10.97 -6.28
CA TYR A 287 7.60 12.28 -5.63
C TYR A 287 6.78 13.29 -6.46
N LEU A 288 5.45 13.22 -6.30
CA LEU A 288 4.49 14.01 -7.11
C LEU A 288 3.67 15.02 -6.29
N GLY A 289 3.79 14.99 -4.95
CA GLY A 289 3.00 15.82 -4.04
C GLY A 289 3.52 17.25 -3.89
N HIS A 290 3.10 17.89 -2.80
CA HIS A 290 3.52 19.27 -2.47
C HIS A 290 5.03 19.37 -2.32
N ASN A 291 5.61 20.44 -2.86
CA ASN A 291 7.05 20.67 -2.84
C ASN A 291 7.43 21.59 -1.67
N ILE A 292 8.40 21.18 -0.86
CA ILE A 292 9.10 22.03 0.10
C ILE A 292 10.44 22.39 -0.55
N GLU A 293 10.65 23.69 -0.80
CA GLU A 293 11.81 24.20 -1.51
C GLU A 293 13.08 24.12 -0.64
N GLY A 294 14.24 24.08 -1.30
CA GLY A 294 15.56 24.08 -0.68
C GLY A 294 16.36 22.81 -0.99
N ASP A 295 17.65 22.85 -0.71
CA ASP A 295 18.53 21.70 -0.89
C ASP A 295 18.19 20.61 0.14
N TYR A 296 18.27 19.36 -0.28
CA TYR A 296 17.98 18.24 0.62
C TYR A 296 18.93 18.25 1.81
N PRO A 297 18.46 18.10 3.07
CA PRO A 297 19.25 18.35 4.28
C PRO A 297 20.24 17.23 4.60
N VAL A 298 21.20 16.98 3.72
CA VAL A 298 22.21 15.91 3.88
C VAL A 298 23.12 16.19 5.07
N GLU A 299 23.72 17.38 5.14
CA GLU A 299 24.72 17.72 6.16
C GLU A 299 24.11 17.76 7.57
N LYS A 300 22.98 18.45 7.71
CA LYS A 300 22.28 18.56 8.99
C LYS A 300 21.77 17.21 9.47
N SER A 301 21.22 16.40 8.55
CA SER A 301 20.71 15.08 8.86
C SER A 301 21.82 14.12 9.26
N LEU A 302 22.91 14.06 8.49
CA LEU A 302 24.06 13.22 8.79
C LEU A 302 24.63 13.52 10.18
N LYS A 303 24.87 14.80 10.46
CA LYS A 303 25.39 15.22 11.78
C LYS A 303 24.49 14.74 12.92
N ALA A 304 23.18 15.01 12.84
CA ALA A 304 22.25 14.63 13.88
C ALA A 304 22.12 13.10 14.04
N LEU A 305 22.16 12.33 12.93
CA LEU A 305 22.14 10.88 12.97
C LEU A 305 23.40 10.30 13.61
N LEU A 306 24.59 10.88 13.35
CA LEU A 306 25.85 10.49 13.99
C LEU A 306 25.85 10.81 15.48
N ASP A 307 25.14 11.88 15.91
CA ASP A 307 24.92 12.22 17.33
C ASP A 307 23.86 11.30 17.98
N GLY A 308 23.30 10.30 17.26
CA GLY A 308 22.32 9.34 17.74
C GLY A 308 20.90 9.90 17.89
N GLU A 309 20.57 10.98 17.21
CA GLU A 309 19.25 11.61 17.26
C GLU A 309 18.24 10.92 16.35
N ILE A 310 16.95 11.01 16.71
CA ILE A 310 15.81 10.71 15.84
C ILE A 310 15.41 12.04 15.19
N ILE A 311 15.36 12.08 13.86
CA ILE A 311 15.08 13.29 13.11
C ILE A 311 13.93 13.10 12.12
N GLY A 312 13.29 14.21 11.75
CA GLY A 312 12.39 14.30 10.62
C GLY A 312 13.07 14.92 9.40
N ILE A 313 12.75 14.45 8.22
CA ILE A 313 13.09 15.08 6.94
C ILE A 313 11.78 15.44 6.24
N ALA A 314 11.63 16.71 5.86
CA ALA A 314 10.50 17.24 5.11
C ALA A 314 11.02 18.17 4.01
N ASN A 315 11.42 17.62 2.86
CA ASN A 315 12.03 18.37 1.76
C ASN A 315 11.54 17.82 0.41
N GLY A 316 11.65 18.64 -0.64
CA GLY A 316 11.25 18.27 -1.98
C GLY A 316 9.76 17.94 -2.08
N ARG A 317 9.36 17.26 -3.17
CA ARG A 317 7.98 16.81 -3.39
C ARG A 317 7.63 15.64 -2.46
N ALA A 318 6.43 15.71 -1.84
CA ALA A 318 5.90 14.61 -1.03
C ALA A 318 5.66 13.37 -1.89
N GLU A 319 5.72 12.22 -1.25
CA GLU A 319 5.48 10.92 -1.87
C GLU A 319 4.02 10.75 -2.34
N PHE A 320 3.83 10.19 -3.53
CA PHE A 320 2.54 9.77 -4.06
C PHE A 320 2.25 8.35 -3.61
N GLY A 321 1.64 8.22 -2.43
CA GLY A 321 1.31 6.92 -1.86
C GLY A 321 1.29 6.93 -0.33
N PRO A 322 0.94 5.80 0.29
CA PRO A 322 0.78 5.70 1.74
C PRO A 322 2.10 5.49 2.49
N ARG A 323 3.24 5.47 1.79
CA ARG A 323 4.56 5.19 2.36
C ARG A 323 5.44 6.43 2.29
N ALA A 324 6.14 6.74 3.37
CA ALA A 324 7.26 7.66 3.34
C ALA A 324 8.45 6.98 2.66
N LEU A 325 9.11 7.69 1.74
CA LEU A 325 10.20 7.16 0.93
C LEU A 325 11.45 8.08 0.97
N GLY A 326 11.51 8.99 1.95
CA GLY A 326 12.65 9.86 2.16
C GLY A 326 12.30 11.35 2.28
N ASN A 327 11.22 11.83 1.64
CA ASN A 327 10.85 13.23 1.59
C ASN A 327 9.89 13.69 2.70
N ARG A 328 9.16 12.79 3.33
CA ARG A 328 8.30 13.04 4.51
C ARG A 328 8.53 11.93 5.54
N THR A 329 9.75 11.84 6.03
CA THR A 329 10.30 10.70 6.75
C THR A 329 10.72 11.07 8.17
N LEU A 330 10.38 10.22 9.14
CA LEU A 330 11.03 10.16 10.45
C LEU A 330 12.08 9.05 10.39
N THR A 331 13.32 9.37 10.73
CA THR A 331 14.48 8.49 10.55
C THR A 331 15.43 8.48 11.74
N ALA A 332 16.19 7.39 11.87
CA ALA A 332 17.22 7.20 12.90
C ALA A 332 18.20 6.09 12.48
N ASP A 333 19.32 5.97 13.19
CA ASP A 333 20.19 4.80 13.11
C ASP A 333 19.40 3.54 13.54
N PRO A 334 19.34 2.46 12.74
CA PRO A 334 18.57 1.25 13.08
C PRO A 334 19.19 0.43 14.20
N ARG A 335 20.43 0.69 14.56
CA ARG A 335 21.17 0.00 15.60
C ARG A 335 20.78 0.54 16.99
N GLY A 336 20.98 -0.27 18.00
CA GLY A 336 20.68 0.12 19.37
C GLY A 336 19.29 -0.31 19.85
N PRO A 337 19.23 -0.83 21.08
CA PRO A 337 18.04 -1.55 21.59
C PRO A 337 16.85 -0.62 21.89
N LEU A 338 17.08 0.69 22.08
CA LEU A 338 16.04 1.63 22.51
C LEU A 338 15.39 2.42 21.37
N ILE A 339 15.94 2.36 20.15
CA ILE A 339 15.46 3.19 19.03
C ILE A 339 14.00 2.84 18.68
N LYS A 340 13.67 1.54 18.64
CA LYS A 340 12.30 1.07 18.36
C LYS A 340 11.29 1.66 19.37
N ASP A 341 11.60 1.62 20.66
CA ASP A 341 10.70 2.11 21.69
C ASP A 341 10.55 3.63 21.65
N LYS A 342 11.64 4.37 21.56
CA LYS A 342 11.62 5.82 21.44
C LYS A 342 10.82 6.31 20.23
N MET A 343 11.03 5.68 19.07
CA MET A 343 10.28 6.04 17.85
C MET A 343 8.79 5.69 17.98
N ASN A 344 8.43 4.54 18.61
CA ASN A 344 7.04 4.18 18.85
C ASN A 344 6.36 5.13 19.86
N GLU A 345 7.08 5.68 20.82
CA GLU A 345 6.59 6.71 21.75
C GLU A 345 6.29 8.02 20.99
N ILE A 346 7.22 8.50 20.14
CA ILE A 346 6.99 9.66 19.26
C ILE A 346 5.75 9.44 18.40
N LYS A 347 5.64 8.27 17.77
CA LYS A 347 4.51 7.88 16.89
C LYS A 347 3.20 7.62 17.64
N ARG A 348 3.21 7.49 18.97
CA ARG A 348 2.06 7.15 19.83
C ARG A 348 1.33 5.89 19.35
N ARG A 349 2.09 4.84 19.04
CA ARG A 349 1.55 3.57 18.50
C ARG A 349 2.03 2.36 19.29
N GLN A 350 1.53 1.18 18.92
CA GLN A 350 1.81 -0.08 19.61
C GLN A 350 3.32 -0.41 19.53
N LYS A 351 3.93 -0.78 20.68
CA LYS A 351 5.38 -1.04 20.80
C LYS A 351 5.86 -2.27 20.01
N PHE A 352 4.97 -3.22 19.71
CA PHE A 352 5.34 -4.42 18.95
C PHE A 352 5.70 -4.12 17.49
N ARG A 353 5.23 -3.02 16.93
CA ARG A 353 5.41 -2.69 15.51
C ARG A 353 6.85 -2.32 15.18
N PRO A 354 7.50 -3.01 14.23
CA PRO A 354 8.81 -2.62 13.72
C PRO A 354 8.68 -1.41 12.77
N PHE A 355 9.83 -0.87 12.41
CA PHE A 355 9.97 0.12 11.36
C PHE A 355 10.51 -0.52 10.07
N ALA A 356 10.45 0.20 8.97
CA ALA A 356 11.07 -0.22 7.73
C ALA A 356 12.53 0.26 7.69
N PRO A 357 13.46 -0.52 7.13
CA PRO A 357 14.75 0.00 6.70
C PRO A 357 14.63 0.70 5.36
N MET A 358 15.38 1.78 5.14
CA MET A 358 15.79 2.27 3.85
C MET A 358 17.29 2.00 3.70
N ILE A 359 17.68 1.26 2.67
CA ILE A 359 19.02 0.71 2.47
C ILE A 359 19.52 1.02 1.06
N LEU A 360 20.83 1.23 0.90
CA LEU A 360 21.47 1.30 -0.42
C LEU A 360 21.17 0.02 -1.20
N GLU A 361 20.73 0.15 -2.46
CA GLU A 361 20.28 -0.97 -3.29
C GLU A 361 21.40 -2.01 -3.48
N GLU A 362 22.63 -1.56 -3.69
CA GLU A 362 23.81 -2.41 -3.85
C GLU A 362 24.14 -3.25 -2.61
N ASP A 363 23.75 -2.80 -1.42
CA ASP A 363 24.04 -3.50 -0.17
C ASP A 363 22.90 -4.41 0.29
N VAL A 364 21.73 -4.36 -0.35
CA VAL A 364 20.53 -5.04 0.15
C VAL A 364 20.73 -6.53 0.36
N HIS A 365 21.44 -7.19 -0.54
CA HIS A 365 21.68 -8.63 -0.47
C HIS A 365 22.67 -9.05 0.61
N ASP A 366 23.48 -8.16 1.14
CA ASP A 366 24.37 -8.45 2.27
C ASP A 366 23.61 -8.50 3.60
N TYR A 367 22.51 -7.73 3.70
CA TYR A 367 21.73 -7.59 4.91
C TYR A 367 20.38 -8.32 4.90
N PHE A 368 19.81 -8.58 3.72
CA PHE A 368 18.48 -9.18 3.58
C PHE A 368 18.46 -10.33 2.57
N GLU A 369 17.69 -11.37 2.90
CA GLU A 369 17.29 -12.42 1.97
C GLU A 369 16.06 -11.93 1.23
N MET A 370 16.28 -11.24 0.10
CA MET A 370 15.18 -10.74 -0.73
C MET A 370 14.40 -11.92 -1.33
N PRO A 371 13.05 -11.75 -1.57
CA PRO A 371 12.29 -12.77 -2.27
C PRO A 371 12.88 -13.08 -3.64
N GLU A 372 12.70 -14.31 -4.10
CA GLU A 372 13.24 -14.76 -5.39
C GLU A 372 12.79 -13.83 -6.53
N ASN A 373 13.70 -13.49 -7.42
CA ASN A 373 13.53 -12.54 -8.54
C ASN A 373 13.22 -11.08 -8.12
N VAL A 374 13.29 -10.72 -6.85
CA VAL A 374 13.15 -9.34 -6.38
C VAL A 374 14.54 -8.77 -6.12
N THR A 375 15.02 -7.92 -7.01
CA THR A 375 16.32 -7.24 -6.86
C THR A 375 16.17 -5.89 -6.17
N GLN A 376 14.99 -5.27 -6.20
CA GLN A 376 14.72 -3.96 -5.65
C GLN A 376 13.30 -3.86 -5.06
N SER A 377 13.13 -3.02 -4.06
CA SER A 377 11.84 -2.72 -3.40
C SER A 377 11.75 -1.22 -3.09
N PRO A 378 11.73 -0.34 -4.11
CA PRO A 378 11.84 1.10 -3.89
C PRO A 378 10.66 1.70 -3.14
N TYR A 379 9.51 1.03 -3.14
CA TYR A 379 8.25 1.53 -2.54
C TYR A 379 7.76 0.66 -1.37
N MET A 380 8.66 -0.15 -0.76
CA MET A 380 8.29 -1.04 0.35
C MET A 380 7.22 -2.09 -0.04
N GLN A 381 7.30 -2.63 -1.26
CA GLN A 381 6.33 -3.57 -1.80
C GLN A 381 6.47 -4.97 -1.23
N PHE A 382 7.64 -5.30 -0.67
CA PHE A 382 8.03 -6.64 -0.24
C PHE A 382 8.62 -6.66 1.16
N VAL A 383 8.51 -7.80 1.82
CA VAL A 383 9.26 -8.14 3.04
C VAL A 383 10.41 -9.09 2.70
N ALA A 384 11.50 -8.96 3.43
CA ALA A 384 12.67 -9.81 3.29
C ALA A 384 13.18 -10.22 4.68
N LYS A 385 13.79 -11.39 4.79
CA LYS A 385 14.37 -11.86 6.04
C LYS A 385 15.68 -11.14 6.32
N CYS A 386 15.81 -10.57 7.51
CA CYS A 386 17.04 -9.93 7.95
C CYS A 386 18.10 -10.97 8.31
N LYS A 387 19.31 -10.85 7.76
CA LYS A 387 20.44 -11.75 8.06
C LYS A 387 21.07 -11.49 9.43
N HIS A 388 20.93 -10.24 9.93
CA HIS A 388 21.53 -9.78 11.18
C HIS A 388 20.49 -9.19 12.13
N PRO A 389 19.45 -9.96 12.55
CA PRO A 389 18.30 -9.40 13.30
C PRO A 389 18.65 -8.84 14.68
N LYS A 390 19.75 -9.31 15.29
CA LYS A 390 20.19 -8.83 16.61
C LYS A 390 20.85 -7.46 16.54
N ASP A 391 21.45 -7.11 15.39
CA ASP A 391 22.17 -5.85 15.19
C ASP A 391 21.20 -4.72 14.87
N PHE A 392 20.02 -5.04 14.33
CA PHE A 392 19.03 -4.08 13.85
C PHE A 392 17.62 -4.25 14.46
N PRO A 393 17.49 -4.22 15.80
CA PRO A 393 16.21 -4.52 16.47
C PRO A 393 15.06 -3.55 16.14
N ALA A 394 15.37 -2.35 15.67
CA ALA A 394 14.37 -1.35 15.33
C ALA A 394 13.59 -1.69 14.06
N ILE A 395 14.21 -2.38 13.10
CA ILE A 395 13.64 -2.64 11.78
C ILE A 395 13.16 -4.08 11.58
N VAL A 396 13.44 -4.97 12.53
CA VAL A 396 13.12 -6.39 12.41
C VAL A 396 11.84 -6.72 13.16
N HIS A 397 10.95 -7.45 12.50
CA HIS A 397 9.74 -8.01 13.07
C HIS A 397 10.04 -9.29 13.88
N ILE A 398 9.06 -9.78 14.65
CA ILE A 398 9.23 -10.96 15.51
C ILE A 398 9.60 -12.23 14.71
N ASP A 399 9.15 -12.33 13.47
CA ASP A 399 9.43 -13.44 12.56
C ASP A 399 10.78 -13.32 11.83
N GLY A 400 11.56 -12.29 12.15
CA GLY A 400 12.86 -12.01 11.52
C GLY A 400 12.77 -11.27 10.19
N THR A 401 11.60 -10.84 9.75
CA THR A 401 11.41 -10.11 8.48
C THR A 401 11.45 -8.60 8.64
N SER A 402 11.70 -7.89 7.56
CA SER A 402 11.65 -6.43 7.44
C SER A 402 10.98 -6.04 6.13
N ARG A 403 10.19 -4.96 6.14
CA ARG A 403 9.63 -4.37 4.92
C ARG A 403 10.65 -3.41 4.33
N VAL A 404 11.44 -3.87 3.37
CA VAL A 404 12.62 -3.17 2.87
C VAL A 404 12.25 -2.09 1.85
N GLN A 405 12.89 -0.93 1.98
CA GLN A 405 13.00 0.07 0.92
C GLN A 405 14.43 0.07 0.39
N THR A 406 14.63 -0.25 -0.90
CA THR A 406 15.89 -0.03 -1.60
C THR A 406 15.98 1.39 -2.12
N VAL A 407 17.16 2.00 -2.05
CA VAL A 407 17.44 3.36 -2.52
C VAL A 407 18.62 3.32 -3.47
N ASN A 408 18.46 3.86 -4.67
CA ASN A 408 19.53 4.03 -5.63
C ASN A 408 19.64 5.48 -6.10
N GLN A 409 20.76 5.81 -6.72
CA GLN A 409 21.07 7.17 -7.13
C GLN A 409 20.10 7.75 -8.18
N LEU A 410 19.48 6.91 -9.01
CA LEU A 410 18.55 7.38 -10.05
C LEU A 410 17.19 7.75 -9.48
N GLN A 411 16.74 7.01 -8.46
CA GLN A 411 15.42 7.19 -7.86
C GLN A 411 15.39 8.34 -6.86
N HIS A 412 16.45 8.49 -6.05
CA HIS A 412 16.57 9.55 -5.05
C HIS A 412 18.05 9.90 -4.78
N PRO A 413 18.66 10.77 -5.59
CA PRO A 413 20.10 11.05 -5.50
C PRO A 413 20.54 11.56 -4.13
N ASP A 414 19.79 12.48 -3.52
CA ASP A 414 20.18 13.09 -2.26
C ASP A 414 20.06 12.14 -1.05
N LEU A 415 18.99 11.33 -1.00
CA LEU A 415 18.86 10.30 0.01
C LEU A 415 19.94 9.22 -0.15
N TYR A 416 20.29 8.87 -1.41
CA TYR A 416 21.41 8.00 -1.69
C TYR A 416 22.73 8.55 -1.15
N ILE A 417 22.99 9.85 -1.33
CA ILE A 417 24.17 10.53 -0.78
C ILE A 417 24.16 10.46 0.76
N LEU A 418 23.03 10.76 1.39
CA LEU A 418 22.91 10.66 2.86
C LEU A 418 23.23 9.25 3.37
N LEU A 419 22.67 8.22 2.75
CA LEU A 419 22.91 6.82 3.12
C LEU A 419 24.36 6.41 2.87
N SER A 420 24.97 6.83 1.75
CA SER A 420 26.35 6.51 1.41
C SER A 420 27.32 7.14 2.43
N ARG A 421 27.11 8.38 2.77
CA ARG A 421 27.96 9.07 3.78
C ARG A 421 27.75 8.50 5.18
N PHE A 422 26.51 8.15 5.54
CA PHE A 422 26.26 7.46 6.81
C PHE A 422 26.96 6.10 6.87
N LYS A 423 26.99 5.37 5.76
CA LYS A 423 27.75 4.12 5.62
C LYS A 423 29.27 4.34 5.77
N GLU A 424 29.83 5.39 5.13
CA GLU A 424 31.24 5.73 5.24
C GLU A 424 31.67 5.99 6.70
N GLU A 425 30.86 6.72 7.46
CA GLU A 425 31.16 7.07 8.85
C GLU A 425 30.87 5.92 9.84
N THR A 426 29.93 5.04 9.55
CA THR A 426 29.42 4.09 10.55
C THR A 426 29.54 2.62 10.17
N GLY A 427 29.82 2.33 8.91
CA GLY A 427 29.77 0.98 8.34
C GLY A 427 28.35 0.45 8.10
N CYS A 428 27.29 1.21 8.40
CA CYS A 428 25.89 0.80 8.26
C CYS A 428 25.27 1.44 7.02
N PRO A 429 24.85 0.67 6.00
CA PRO A 429 24.32 1.21 4.75
C PRO A 429 22.82 1.54 4.79
N MET A 430 22.22 1.60 5.98
CA MET A 430 20.78 1.75 6.12
C MET A 430 20.39 2.67 7.29
N LEU A 431 19.18 3.24 7.19
CA LEU A 431 18.52 4.00 8.22
C LEU A 431 17.09 3.47 8.43
N VAL A 432 16.51 3.79 9.58
CA VAL A 432 15.08 3.56 9.82
C VAL A 432 14.25 4.48 8.92
N ASN A 433 13.16 4.00 8.35
CA ASN A 433 12.18 4.82 7.64
C ASN A 433 10.76 4.62 8.16
N THR A 434 10.12 5.70 8.53
CA THR A 434 8.66 5.73 8.79
C THR A 434 8.10 7.11 8.44
N SER A 435 6.80 7.18 8.18
CA SER A 435 6.13 8.43 7.83
C SER A 435 6.26 9.50 8.92
N LEU A 436 6.47 10.75 8.51
CA LEU A 436 6.56 11.90 9.39
C LEU A 436 5.16 12.34 9.83
N ASN A 437 4.59 11.57 10.77
CA ASN A 437 3.31 11.84 11.43
C ASN A 437 3.21 11.06 12.74
N ILE A 438 2.18 11.34 13.51
CA ILE A 438 1.75 10.49 14.64
C ILE A 438 0.48 9.72 14.29
N LYS A 439 0.13 8.72 15.11
CA LYS A 439 -1.11 7.95 14.95
C LYS A 439 -2.33 8.85 14.82
N GLY A 440 -3.15 8.62 13.79
CA GLY A 440 -4.40 9.35 13.55
C GLY A 440 -4.25 10.76 12.97
N LYS A 441 -3.04 11.15 12.58
CA LYS A 441 -2.77 12.41 11.88
C LYS A 441 -2.23 12.13 10.46
N PRO A 442 -2.52 12.99 9.49
CA PRO A 442 -1.92 12.89 8.16
C PRO A 442 -0.39 13.04 8.22
N ILE A 443 0.28 12.65 7.16
CA ILE A 443 1.71 12.92 6.96
C ILE A 443 1.88 14.43 6.79
N VAL A 444 2.97 14.99 7.33
CA VAL A 444 3.40 16.35 7.10
C VAL A 444 3.34 16.66 5.60
N ASN A 445 2.68 17.75 5.24
CA ASN A 445 2.51 18.12 3.83
C ASN A 445 3.47 19.24 3.42
N ASP A 446 3.49 20.32 4.19
CA ASP A 446 4.26 21.53 3.90
C ASP A 446 5.21 21.93 5.05
N GLU A 447 5.90 23.05 4.87
CA GLU A 447 6.87 23.56 5.85
C GLU A 447 6.20 23.95 7.18
N HIS A 448 4.98 24.48 7.13
CA HIS A 448 4.21 24.81 8.33
C HIS A 448 3.94 23.56 9.17
N ASP A 449 3.47 22.48 8.55
CA ASP A 449 3.25 21.20 9.20
C ASP A 449 4.55 20.62 9.79
N ALA A 450 5.68 20.81 9.10
CA ALA A 450 7.00 20.37 9.58
C ALA A 450 7.42 21.10 10.85
N ILE A 451 7.23 22.42 10.90
CA ILE A 451 7.50 23.26 12.06
C ILE A 451 6.57 22.86 13.23
N GLU A 452 5.29 22.68 12.96
CA GLU A 452 4.29 22.26 13.96
C GLU A 452 4.66 20.89 14.55
N PHE A 453 5.03 19.93 13.70
CA PHE A 453 5.48 18.61 14.14
C PHE A 453 6.71 18.70 15.04
N SER A 454 7.72 19.47 14.63
CA SER A 454 8.95 19.68 15.40
C SER A 454 8.66 20.22 16.80
N LYS A 455 7.84 21.28 16.89
CA LYS A 455 7.47 21.92 18.17
C LYS A 455 6.65 21.00 19.09
N HIS A 456 5.66 20.27 18.53
CA HIS A 456 4.76 19.46 19.33
C HIS A 456 5.36 18.15 19.85
N TYR A 457 6.32 17.58 19.13
CA TYR A 457 6.86 16.26 19.45
C TYR A 457 8.34 16.29 19.85
N ASN A 458 8.93 17.49 19.94
CA ASN A 458 10.34 17.70 20.28
C ASN A 458 11.29 16.84 19.43
N VAL A 459 11.03 16.81 18.12
CA VAL A 459 11.85 16.15 17.11
C VAL A 459 12.39 17.20 16.16
N LYS A 460 13.70 17.23 15.92
CA LYS A 460 14.27 18.09 14.89
C LYS A 460 13.74 17.67 13.51
N VAL A 461 13.11 18.57 12.79
CA VAL A 461 12.68 18.35 11.40
C VAL A 461 13.47 19.28 10.51
N PHE A 462 14.22 18.71 9.58
CA PHE A 462 15.01 19.47 8.61
C PHE A 462 14.26 19.60 7.29
N THR A 463 14.16 20.83 6.81
CA THR A 463 13.54 21.17 5.52
C THR A 463 14.56 21.57 4.47
N SER A 464 15.77 21.96 4.87
CA SER A 464 16.91 22.29 3.99
C SER A 464 18.22 22.26 4.76
N ASP A 465 19.34 22.16 4.04
CA ASP A 465 20.68 22.41 4.56
C ASP A 465 20.95 23.87 4.79
#